data_e892955abe7f143bdf504a93ce7648f5
#
_entry.id   e892955abe7f143bdf504a93ce7648f5
#
_cell.length_a   1.000
_cell.length_b   1.000
_cell.length_c   1.000
_cell.angle_alpha   90.00
_cell.angle_beta   90.00
_cell.angle_gamma   90.00
#
_symmetry.space_group_name_H-M   'P 1'
#
loop_
_entity.id
_entity.type
_entity.pdbx_description
1 polymer ?
#
loop_
_entity_poly.entity_id
_entity_poly.type
_entity_poly.pdbx_seq_one_letter_code
_entity_poly.pdbx_strand_id
1 'polypeptide(L)'
;MFEEGVADLHTHTTASDGRSTVAERVEQARERGLEAVAITDHDRVPDELDGRSRTVGGLELITGVEVKAEIRDTKIEILGYYVEPSADELEEVLRRVRGYREERNRKMTKRFVEVTGIETSYEDMCERAEGSLGRPHFARLLIEEGLVDTVSEAFDEYLDEDGDVYVPSQKVGYEAVLRAVHEAGGVASLAHPGRVDSEIDEVREIIGEMSKKGLDGIEVWYPYGEIASKNLSSVGVEEANELADENGLLRTGGSDCHGEGSEKFRIGDVRVPAEDLKRLKSAASERARI
;
A
#
# COMPACT_ATOMS: atom_id res chain seq x y z
N MET A 1 -3.28 -22.79 -0.43
CA MET A 1 -4.41 -21.93 -0.01
C MET A 1 -4.64 -20.79 -1.00
N PHE A 2 -3.62 -20.27 -1.67
CA PHE A 2 -3.73 -19.11 -2.57
C PHE A 2 -3.86 -19.45 -4.07
N GLU A 3 -3.74 -20.72 -4.49
CA GLU A 3 -3.68 -21.12 -5.90
C GLU A 3 -5.04 -21.15 -6.63
N GLU A 4 -6.15 -21.21 -5.91
CA GLU A 4 -7.50 -21.36 -6.49
C GLU A 4 -8.21 -20.01 -6.80
N GLY A 5 -7.58 -18.88 -6.50
CA GLY A 5 -8.13 -17.56 -6.77
C GLY A 5 -7.95 -17.10 -8.22
N VAL A 6 -8.64 -16.03 -8.58
CA VAL A 6 -8.70 -15.49 -9.95
C VAL A 6 -8.12 -14.08 -10.10
N ALA A 7 -7.85 -13.38 -9.00
CA ALA A 7 -7.40 -11.99 -9.04
C ALA A 7 -6.25 -11.72 -8.07
N ASP A 8 -5.42 -10.75 -8.42
CA ASP A 8 -4.44 -10.13 -7.52
C ASP A 8 -4.80 -8.64 -7.40
N LEU A 9 -5.23 -8.24 -6.21
CA LEU A 9 -5.80 -6.90 -5.99
C LEU A 9 -4.85 -5.96 -5.25
N HIS A 10 -3.58 -6.36 -5.05
CA HIS A 10 -2.58 -5.51 -4.40
C HIS A 10 -1.24 -5.63 -5.13
N THR A 11 -0.99 -4.68 -6.05
CA THR A 11 0.24 -4.66 -6.84
C THR A 11 0.73 -3.23 -7.08
N HIS A 12 2.06 -3.07 -7.17
CA HIS A 12 2.73 -1.78 -7.34
C HIS A 12 3.47 -1.69 -8.67
N THR A 13 3.59 -0.47 -9.18
CA THR A 13 4.28 -0.18 -10.45
C THR A 13 5.41 0.83 -10.24
N THR A 14 6.11 1.16 -11.35
CA THR A 14 7.12 2.24 -11.35
C THR A 14 6.55 3.63 -11.07
N ALA A 15 5.23 3.77 -10.98
CA ALA A 15 4.62 5.02 -10.54
C ALA A 15 4.86 5.29 -9.04
N SER A 16 5.06 4.26 -8.22
CA SER A 16 5.45 4.40 -6.81
C SER A 16 6.82 3.78 -6.52
N ASP A 17 6.86 2.55 -6.07
CA ASP A 17 8.07 1.83 -5.65
C ASP A 17 8.15 0.41 -6.21
N GLY A 18 7.27 0.05 -7.13
CA GLY A 18 7.37 -1.15 -7.93
C GLY A 18 8.42 -1.04 -9.05
N ARG A 19 8.74 -2.17 -9.67
CA ARG A 19 9.77 -2.27 -10.71
C ARG A 19 9.24 -2.59 -12.10
N SER A 20 7.92 -2.67 -12.25
CA SER A 20 7.26 -2.92 -13.52
C SER A 20 6.29 -1.80 -13.83
N THR A 21 6.16 -1.44 -15.09
CA THR A 21 5.14 -0.53 -15.59
C THR A 21 3.73 -1.15 -15.50
N VAL A 22 2.69 -0.34 -15.63
CA VAL A 22 1.29 -0.83 -15.72
C VAL A 22 1.13 -1.87 -16.82
N ALA A 23 1.75 -1.63 -17.99
CA ALA A 23 1.67 -2.54 -19.14
C ALA A 23 2.34 -3.91 -18.84
N GLU A 24 3.51 -3.89 -18.21
CA GLU A 24 4.21 -5.12 -17.80
C GLU A 24 3.43 -5.88 -16.73
N ARG A 25 2.78 -5.18 -15.76
CA ARG A 25 1.90 -5.81 -14.75
C ARG A 25 0.73 -6.52 -15.40
N VAL A 26 0.10 -5.89 -16.38
CA VAL A 26 -1.00 -6.49 -17.14
C VAL A 26 -0.55 -7.76 -17.85
N GLU A 27 0.61 -7.73 -18.49
CA GLU A 27 1.12 -8.93 -19.19
C GLU A 27 1.49 -10.05 -18.22
N GLN A 28 2.20 -9.74 -17.13
CA GLN A 28 2.51 -10.69 -16.06
C GLN A 28 1.24 -11.33 -15.46
N ALA A 29 0.19 -10.53 -15.22
CA ALA A 29 -1.09 -11.02 -14.72
C ALA A 29 -1.76 -12.00 -15.72
N ARG A 30 -1.71 -11.69 -17.01
CA ARG A 30 -2.23 -12.54 -18.08
C ARG A 30 -1.44 -13.86 -18.20
N GLU A 31 -0.12 -13.81 -18.14
CA GLU A 31 0.75 -14.99 -18.13
C GLU A 31 0.47 -15.92 -16.95
N ARG A 32 0.09 -15.35 -15.82
CA ARG A 32 -0.33 -16.08 -14.61
C ARG A 32 -1.78 -16.57 -14.65
N GLY A 33 -2.52 -16.26 -15.71
CA GLY A 33 -3.92 -16.69 -15.90
C GLY A 33 -4.89 -16.04 -14.96
N LEU A 34 -4.62 -14.81 -14.51
CA LEU A 34 -5.54 -14.02 -13.68
C LEU A 34 -6.71 -13.48 -14.53
N GLU A 35 -7.88 -13.36 -13.92
CA GLU A 35 -9.07 -12.72 -14.51
C GLU A 35 -9.10 -11.21 -14.22
N ALA A 36 -8.49 -10.78 -13.09
CA ALA A 36 -8.39 -9.38 -12.72
C ALA A 36 -7.07 -9.07 -11.99
N VAL A 37 -6.60 -7.84 -12.16
CA VAL A 37 -5.48 -7.25 -11.42
C VAL A 37 -5.83 -5.83 -11.03
N ALA A 38 -5.51 -5.42 -9.79
CA ALA A 38 -5.58 -4.02 -9.37
C ALA A 38 -4.17 -3.42 -9.29
N ILE A 39 -4.03 -2.22 -9.82
CA ILE A 39 -2.85 -1.38 -9.61
C ILE A 39 -3.15 -0.45 -8.44
N THR A 40 -2.38 -0.58 -7.37
CA THR A 40 -2.61 0.07 -6.08
C THR A 40 -1.37 0.81 -5.58
N ASP A 41 -0.75 1.59 -6.46
CA ASP A 41 0.46 2.34 -6.16
C ASP A 41 0.30 3.24 -4.92
N HIS A 42 1.38 3.40 -4.17
CA HIS A 42 1.41 4.24 -2.97
C HIS A 42 1.13 5.71 -3.25
N ASP A 43 0.06 6.23 -2.66
CA ASP A 43 -0.35 7.64 -2.64
C ASP A 43 -0.46 8.28 -4.04
N ARG A 44 -0.69 7.45 -5.07
CA ARG A 44 -0.78 7.87 -6.48
C ARG A 44 -1.62 6.89 -7.29
N VAL A 45 -2.38 7.42 -8.23
CA VAL A 45 -2.93 6.64 -9.34
C VAL A 45 -2.05 6.91 -10.58
N PRO A 46 -1.50 5.87 -11.26
CA PRO A 46 -0.74 6.06 -12.50
C PRO A 46 -1.54 6.78 -13.59
N ASP A 47 -0.88 7.68 -14.33
CA ASP A 47 -1.51 8.46 -15.40
C ASP A 47 -2.03 7.59 -16.58
N GLU A 48 -1.53 6.36 -16.70
CA GLU A 48 -1.98 5.37 -17.69
C GLU A 48 -3.33 4.74 -17.38
N LEU A 49 -3.85 4.93 -16.15
CA LEU A 49 -5.15 4.44 -15.74
C LEU A 49 -6.21 5.51 -15.99
N ASP A 50 -7.08 5.23 -16.95
CA ASP A 50 -8.21 6.07 -17.36
C ASP A 50 -9.53 5.41 -16.96
N GLY A 51 -10.24 6.02 -16.03
CA GLY A 51 -11.48 5.47 -15.47
C GLY A 51 -11.26 4.38 -14.42
N ARG A 52 -12.34 3.87 -13.88
CA ARG A 52 -12.37 3.01 -12.68
C ARG A 52 -11.89 1.57 -12.94
N SER A 53 -12.05 1.07 -14.14
CA SER A 53 -11.48 -0.18 -14.64
C SER A 53 -11.64 -0.29 -16.16
N ARG A 54 -10.84 -1.14 -16.76
CA ARG A 54 -10.95 -1.50 -18.19
C ARG A 54 -10.58 -2.95 -18.44
N THR A 55 -11.02 -3.51 -19.55
CA THR A 55 -10.62 -4.85 -19.98
C THR A 55 -9.48 -4.78 -20.99
N VAL A 56 -8.39 -5.50 -20.71
CA VAL A 56 -7.20 -5.59 -21.57
C VAL A 56 -6.93 -7.05 -21.89
N GLY A 57 -7.21 -7.46 -23.13
CA GLY A 57 -6.96 -8.84 -23.59
C GLY A 57 -7.68 -9.93 -22.77
N GLY A 58 -8.87 -9.60 -22.23
CA GLY A 58 -9.68 -10.51 -21.41
C GLY A 58 -9.42 -10.39 -19.90
N LEU A 59 -8.35 -9.73 -19.47
CA LEU A 59 -8.05 -9.41 -18.08
C LEU A 59 -8.75 -8.10 -17.69
N GLU A 60 -9.39 -8.04 -16.52
CA GLU A 60 -9.85 -6.78 -15.94
C GLU A 60 -8.71 -6.07 -15.22
N LEU A 61 -8.37 -4.88 -15.70
CA LEU A 61 -7.46 -3.96 -15.03
C LEU A 61 -8.28 -2.99 -14.17
N ILE A 62 -8.11 -3.09 -12.85
CA ILE A 62 -8.82 -2.28 -11.86
C ILE A 62 -7.93 -1.10 -11.47
N THR A 63 -8.48 0.10 -11.51
CA THR A 63 -7.82 1.29 -10.98
C THR A 63 -7.98 1.34 -9.48
N GLY A 64 -6.85 1.33 -8.80
CA GLY A 64 -6.76 1.39 -7.35
C GLY A 64 -5.69 2.36 -6.87
N VAL A 65 -5.55 2.43 -5.57
CA VAL A 65 -4.51 3.20 -4.87
C VAL A 65 -4.31 2.63 -3.47
N GLU A 66 -3.10 2.68 -2.94
CA GLU A 66 -2.82 2.42 -1.53
C GLU A 66 -2.41 3.73 -0.85
N VAL A 67 -3.16 4.15 0.17
CA VAL A 67 -2.99 5.46 0.84
C VAL A 67 -2.57 5.29 2.28
N LYS A 68 -1.47 5.93 2.65
CA LYS A 68 -1.00 5.99 4.05
C LYS A 68 -1.89 6.90 4.88
N ALA A 69 -2.40 6.36 5.98
CA ALA A 69 -3.28 7.05 6.90
C ALA A 69 -2.92 6.79 8.36
N GLU A 70 -3.64 7.44 9.26
CA GLU A 70 -3.54 7.17 10.69
C GLU A 70 -4.90 7.11 11.37
N ILE A 71 -4.95 6.30 12.43
CA ILE A 71 -6.04 6.23 13.39
C ILE A 71 -5.45 6.13 14.80
N ARG A 72 -5.84 7.01 15.74
CA ARG A 72 -5.33 6.99 17.12
C ARG A 72 -3.79 6.94 17.20
N ASP A 73 -3.08 7.70 16.37
CA ASP A 73 -1.61 7.69 16.20
C ASP A 73 -1.04 6.39 15.58
N THR A 74 -1.85 5.35 15.37
CA THR A 74 -1.45 4.10 14.72
C THR A 74 -1.41 4.28 13.20
N LYS A 75 -0.31 3.83 12.60
CA LYS A 75 -0.08 3.86 11.15
C LYS A 75 -0.86 2.73 10.49
N ILE A 76 -1.67 3.08 9.49
CA ILE A 76 -2.40 2.13 8.65
C ILE A 76 -2.26 2.49 7.19
N GLU A 77 -2.61 1.56 6.31
CA GLU A 77 -2.71 1.79 4.87
C GLU A 77 -4.11 1.36 4.40
N ILE A 78 -4.69 2.13 3.50
CA ILE A 78 -6.04 1.92 2.97
C ILE A 78 -5.96 1.76 1.46
N LEU A 79 -6.45 0.63 0.96
CA LEU A 79 -6.62 0.37 -0.46
C LEU A 79 -7.95 0.96 -0.94
N GLY A 80 -7.89 1.74 -2.01
CA GLY A 80 -9.05 2.15 -2.77
C GLY A 80 -9.15 1.33 -4.05
N TYR A 81 -10.28 0.72 -4.32
CA TYR A 81 -10.53 -0.04 -5.54
C TYR A 81 -11.61 0.60 -6.39
N TYR A 82 -11.51 0.47 -7.71
CA TYR A 82 -12.46 1.05 -8.66
C TYR A 82 -12.63 2.55 -8.47
N VAL A 83 -11.55 3.26 -8.17
CA VAL A 83 -11.57 4.71 -8.01
C VAL A 83 -11.56 5.41 -9.38
N GLU A 84 -12.28 6.53 -9.49
CA GLU A 84 -12.16 7.43 -10.64
C GLU A 84 -10.90 8.29 -10.48
N PRO A 85 -9.89 8.14 -11.37
CA PRO A 85 -8.61 8.86 -11.22
C PRO A 85 -8.74 10.38 -11.20
N SER A 86 -9.75 10.90 -11.89
CA SER A 86 -9.99 12.34 -12.01
C SER A 86 -10.82 12.94 -10.87
N ALA A 87 -11.12 12.19 -9.81
CA ALA A 87 -11.89 12.69 -8.67
C ALA A 87 -11.09 13.70 -7.85
N ASP A 88 -11.58 14.93 -7.73
CA ASP A 88 -10.88 16.06 -7.08
C ASP A 88 -10.52 15.76 -5.61
N GLU A 89 -11.43 15.17 -4.85
CA GLU A 89 -11.21 14.83 -3.43
C GLU A 89 -10.12 13.77 -3.25
N LEU A 90 -10.08 12.78 -4.15
CA LEU A 90 -9.04 11.75 -4.12
C LEU A 90 -7.67 12.37 -4.40
N GLU A 91 -7.54 13.15 -5.48
CA GLU A 91 -6.28 13.82 -5.82
C GLU A 91 -5.84 14.80 -4.73
N GLU A 92 -6.75 15.53 -4.08
CA GLU A 92 -6.42 16.42 -2.97
C GLU A 92 -5.80 15.65 -1.79
N VAL A 93 -6.39 14.50 -1.40
CA VAL A 93 -5.86 13.66 -0.33
C VAL A 93 -4.50 13.08 -0.73
N LEU A 94 -4.37 12.54 -1.94
CA LEU A 94 -3.10 11.97 -2.44
C LEU A 94 -2.00 13.04 -2.50
N ARG A 95 -2.32 14.23 -2.97
CA ARG A 95 -1.40 15.38 -3.03
C ARG A 95 -0.92 15.78 -1.62
N ARG A 96 -1.81 15.79 -0.62
CA ARG A 96 -1.44 16.08 0.77
C ARG A 96 -0.48 15.02 1.33
N VAL A 97 -0.75 13.74 1.12
CA VAL A 97 0.11 12.65 1.59
C VAL A 97 1.49 12.73 0.95
N ARG A 98 1.54 12.95 -0.39
CA ARG A 98 2.80 13.17 -1.10
C ARG A 98 3.56 14.38 -0.57
N GLY A 99 2.89 15.50 -0.31
CA GLY A 99 3.47 16.71 0.26
C GLY A 99 4.07 16.48 1.65
N TYR A 100 3.40 15.76 2.54
CA TYR A 100 3.93 15.40 3.85
C TYR A 100 5.16 14.49 3.76
N ARG A 101 5.17 13.56 2.79
CA ARG A 101 6.33 12.71 2.53
C ARG A 101 7.53 13.53 2.02
N GLU A 102 7.29 14.44 1.08
CA GLU A 102 8.32 15.33 0.56
C GLU A 102 8.92 16.19 1.66
N GLU A 103 8.08 16.87 2.46
CA GLU A 103 8.54 17.71 3.57
C GLU A 103 9.37 16.91 4.58
N ARG A 104 8.90 15.71 4.94
CA ARG A 104 9.64 14.81 5.81
C ARG A 104 11.00 14.43 5.21
N ASN A 105 11.05 14.03 3.94
CA ASN A 105 12.28 13.59 3.29
C ASN A 105 13.28 14.71 3.14
N ARG A 106 12.85 15.95 2.87
CA ARG A 106 13.73 17.14 2.89
C ARG A 106 14.34 17.36 4.28
N LYS A 107 13.53 17.26 5.34
CA LYS A 107 14.03 17.38 6.72
C LYS A 107 14.99 16.23 7.07
N MET A 108 14.65 15.01 6.64
CA MET A 108 15.49 13.83 6.84
C MET A 108 16.84 13.96 6.14
N THR A 109 16.87 14.41 4.87
CA THR A 109 18.12 14.61 4.14
C THR A 109 19.02 15.62 4.85
N LYS A 110 18.45 16.74 5.31
CA LYS A 110 19.22 17.72 6.07
C LYS A 110 19.82 17.12 7.34
N ARG A 111 19.01 16.40 8.12
CA ARG A 111 19.45 15.74 9.35
C ARG A 111 20.48 14.64 9.08
N PHE A 112 20.31 13.91 7.98
CA PHE A 112 21.24 12.90 7.51
C PHE A 112 22.65 13.47 7.28
N VAL A 113 22.74 14.59 6.55
CA VAL A 113 24.02 15.30 6.33
C VAL A 113 24.63 15.78 7.66
N GLU A 114 23.83 16.36 8.54
CA GLU A 114 24.28 16.86 9.85
C GLU A 114 24.81 15.73 10.76
N VAL A 115 24.20 14.56 10.75
CA VAL A 115 24.57 13.43 11.62
C VAL A 115 25.72 12.62 11.06
N THR A 116 25.71 12.33 9.77
CA THR A 116 26.66 11.40 9.13
C THR A 116 27.86 12.09 8.51
N GLY A 117 27.77 13.37 8.20
CA GLY A 117 28.75 14.11 7.42
C GLY A 117 28.80 13.74 5.93
N ILE A 118 27.92 12.86 5.46
CA ILE A 118 27.82 12.48 4.05
C ILE A 118 27.18 13.63 3.28
N GLU A 119 27.90 14.21 2.33
CA GLU A 119 27.38 15.27 1.49
C GLU A 119 26.37 14.74 0.48
N THR A 120 25.12 15.17 0.60
CA THR A 120 24.03 14.87 -0.34
C THR A 120 22.94 15.93 -0.27
N SER A 121 22.11 16.05 -1.31
CA SER A 121 20.94 16.92 -1.35
C SER A 121 19.65 16.10 -1.45
N TYR A 122 18.51 16.75 -1.23
CA TYR A 122 17.21 16.10 -1.45
C TYR A 122 17.05 15.68 -2.92
N GLU A 123 17.52 16.51 -3.83
CA GLU A 123 17.48 16.28 -5.27
C GLU A 123 18.34 15.06 -5.66
N ASP A 124 19.57 14.95 -5.13
CA ASP A 124 20.45 13.78 -5.33
C ASP A 124 19.79 12.49 -4.79
N MET A 125 19.15 12.57 -3.63
CA MET A 125 18.44 11.43 -3.04
C MET A 125 17.22 11.01 -3.88
N CYS A 126 16.51 11.95 -4.49
CA CYS A 126 15.41 11.65 -5.40
C CYS A 126 15.90 10.99 -6.70
N GLU A 127 17.01 11.44 -7.27
CA GLU A 127 17.62 10.81 -8.45
C GLU A 127 18.06 9.37 -8.16
N ARG A 128 18.63 9.10 -6.98
CA ARG A 128 19.01 7.75 -6.54
C ARG A 128 17.81 6.83 -6.33
N ALA A 129 16.66 7.38 -5.96
CA ALA A 129 15.47 6.60 -5.65
C ALA A 129 14.80 5.97 -6.88
N GLU A 130 15.04 6.51 -8.09
CA GLU A 130 14.40 6.06 -9.34
C GLU A 130 12.86 5.94 -9.22
N GLY A 131 12.26 6.66 -8.24
CA GLY A 131 10.84 6.59 -7.91
C GLY A 131 10.55 7.37 -6.62
N SER A 132 9.82 6.76 -5.71
CA SER A 132 9.45 7.40 -4.44
C SER A 132 10.58 7.30 -3.41
N LEU A 133 11.17 8.44 -3.02
CA LEU A 133 12.18 8.47 -1.97
C LEU A 133 11.62 8.00 -0.61
N GLY A 134 12.34 7.11 0.06
CA GLY A 134 12.03 6.59 1.38
C GLY A 134 13.27 6.19 2.17
N ARG A 135 13.09 5.80 3.42
CA ARG A 135 14.17 5.39 4.34
C ARG A 135 15.13 4.32 3.77
N PRO A 136 14.68 3.33 2.99
CA PRO A 136 15.60 2.36 2.40
C PRO A 136 16.69 2.95 1.50
N HIS A 137 16.44 4.11 0.88
CA HIS A 137 17.44 4.79 0.05
C HIS A 137 18.52 5.43 0.90
N PHE A 138 18.18 5.97 2.06
CA PHE A 138 19.15 6.44 3.06
C PHE A 138 19.97 5.28 3.63
N ALA A 139 19.33 4.13 3.90
CA ALA A 139 20.02 2.92 4.36
C ALA A 139 21.08 2.45 3.34
N ARG A 140 20.73 2.42 2.05
CA ARG A 140 21.69 2.06 0.99
C ARG A 140 22.87 3.03 0.95
N LEU A 141 22.63 4.33 1.08
CA LEU A 141 23.71 5.32 1.08
C LEU A 141 24.64 5.15 2.29
N LEU A 142 24.10 4.85 3.48
CA LEU A 142 24.91 4.51 4.67
C LEU A 142 25.83 3.30 4.44
N ILE A 143 25.31 2.26 3.77
CA ILE A 143 26.08 1.07 3.41
C ILE A 143 27.15 1.40 2.37
N GLU A 144 26.80 2.14 1.31
CA GLU A 144 27.74 2.57 0.25
C GLU A 144 28.90 3.37 0.81
N GLU A 145 28.66 4.22 1.80
CA GLU A 145 29.68 5.05 2.47
C GLU A 145 30.38 4.32 3.64
N GLY A 146 30.01 3.07 3.91
CA GLY A 146 30.67 2.22 4.90
C GLY A 146 30.44 2.61 6.36
N LEU A 147 29.34 3.30 6.67
CA LEU A 147 28.95 3.64 8.04
C LEU A 147 28.27 2.46 8.74
N VAL A 148 27.61 1.59 7.98
CA VAL A 148 26.96 0.35 8.44
C VAL A 148 27.17 -0.75 7.41
N ASP A 149 27.04 -2.01 7.84
CA ASP A 149 27.24 -3.16 6.95
C ASP A 149 25.91 -3.68 6.37
N THR A 150 24.79 -3.43 7.05
CA THR A 150 23.48 -3.97 6.67
C THR A 150 22.36 -2.94 6.74
N VAL A 151 21.28 -3.22 6.01
CA VAL A 151 20.04 -2.41 6.07
C VAL A 151 19.47 -2.41 7.49
N SER A 152 19.53 -3.53 8.22
CA SER A 152 19.05 -3.61 9.60
C SER A 152 19.79 -2.63 10.50
N GLU A 153 21.12 -2.65 10.47
CA GLU A 153 21.95 -1.69 11.23
C GLU A 153 21.63 -0.23 10.88
N ALA A 154 21.43 0.05 9.59
CA ALA A 154 21.06 1.40 9.16
C ALA A 154 19.73 1.87 9.78
N PHE A 155 18.75 0.97 9.89
CA PHE A 155 17.49 1.29 10.55
C PHE A 155 17.66 1.42 12.06
N ASP A 156 18.30 0.45 12.71
CA ASP A 156 18.47 0.41 14.15
C ASP A 156 19.26 1.62 14.69
N GLU A 157 20.30 2.06 13.96
CA GLU A 157 21.17 3.14 14.44
C GLU A 157 20.73 4.54 13.99
N TYR A 158 20.12 4.66 12.79
CA TYR A 158 19.89 5.97 12.16
C TYR A 158 18.46 6.30 11.78
N LEU A 159 17.66 5.31 11.32
CA LEU A 159 16.47 5.57 10.52
C LEU A 159 15.15 5.23 11.20
N ASP A 160 15.14 4.39 12.23
CA ASP A 160 13.95 4.09 13.04
C ASP A 160 13.64 5.20 14.04
N GLU A 161 12.53 5.10 14.75
CA GLU A 161 11.98 6.18 15.56
C GLU A 161 12.93 6.74 16.60
N ASP A 162 13.83 5.92 17.14
CA ASP A 162 14.88 6.29 18.08
C ASP A 162 16.19 6.73 17.39
N GLY A 163 16.28 6.62 16.07
CA GLY A 163 17.49 6.94 15.31
C GLY A 163 17.71 8.43 15.09
N ASP A 164 19.00 8.83 15.06
CA ASP A 164 19.39 10.23 14.99
C ASP A 164 18.97 10.96 13.70
N VAL A 165 18.68 10.23 12.61
CA VAL A 165 18.23 10.77 11.32
C VAL A 165 16.70 10.80 11.21
N TYR A 166 16.01 10.10 12.10
CA TYR A 166 14.56 9.98 12.02
C TYR A 166 13.83 11.32 12.09
N VAL A 167 12.82 11.47 11.22
CA VAL A 167 11.87 12.59 11.22
C VAL A 167 10.46 12.00 11.14
N PRO A 168 9.57 12.32 12.08
CA PRO A 168 8.18 11.87 12.02
C PRO A 168 7.48 12.48 10.80
N SER A 169 6.61 11.67 10.16
CA SER A 169 5.79 12.13 9.04
C SER A 169 4.43 12.58 9.55
N GLN A 170 3.94 13.70 9.05
CA GLN A 170 2.51 13.98 9.15
C GLN A 170 1.74 12.98 8.30
N LYS A 171 0.52 12.67 8.72
CA LYS A 171 -0.38 11.74 8.02
C LYS A 171 -1.76 12.35 7.88
N VAL A 172 -2.54 11.81 7.00
CA VAL A 172 -3.97 12.10 6.91
C VAL A 172 -4.74 11.13 7.81
N GLY A 173 -5.79 11.62 8.46
CA GLY A 173 -6.69 10.75 9.20
C GLY A 173 -7.47 9.82 8.26
N TYR A 174 -7.69 8.59 8.69
CA TYR A 174 -8.36 7.55 7.89
C TYR A 174 -9.73 7.97 7.36
N GLU A 175 -10.52 8.75 8.11
CA GLU A 175 -11.85 9.21 7.68
C GLU A 175 -11.77 10.06 6.39
N ALA A 176 -10.70 10.85 6.23
CA ALA A 176 -10.50 11.64 5.02
C ALA A 176 -10.20 10.74 3.82
N VAL A 177 -9.44 9.66 4.03
CA VAL A 177 -9.14 8.69 2.96
C VAL A 177 -10.39 7.91 2.58
N LEU A 178 -11.16 7.38 3.56
CA LEU A 178 -12.42 6.67 3.28
C LEU A 178 -13.37 7.54 2.45
N ARG A 179 -13.57 8.79 2.86
CA ARG A 179 -14.42 9.74 2.13
C ARG A 179 -13.92 9.97 0.71
N ALA A 180 -12.63 10.23 0.52
CA ALA A 180 -12.05 10.50 -0.80
C ALA A 180 -12.19 9.29 -1.75
N VAL A 181 -11.96 8.07 -1.26
CA VAL A 181 -12.18 6.84 -2.03
C VAL A 181 -13.66 6.70 -2.41
N HIS A 182 -14.57 6.99 -1.49
CA HIS A 182 -16.02 6.90 -1.74
C HIS A 182 -16.50 7.95 -2.76
N GLU A 183 -16.05 9.18 -2.65
CA GLU A 183 -16.39 10.26 -3.59
C GLU A 183 -15.80 10.01 -4.99
N ALA A 184 -14.67 9.28 -5.06
CA ALA A 184 -14.16 8.73 -6.31
C ALA A 184 -14.97 7.51 -6.84
N GLY A 185 -16.09 7.17 -6.22
CA GLY A 185 -16.93 6.01 -6.58
C GLY A 185 -16.29 4.67 -6.22
N GLY A 186 -15.23 4.65 -5.44
CA GLY A 186 -14.44 3.49 -5.09
C GLY A 186 -14.92 2.75 -3.84
N VAL A 187 -14.28 1.62 -3.55
CA VAL A 187 -14.47 0.76 -2.38
C VAL A 187 -13.18 0.81 -1.55
N ALA A 188 -13.30 1.10 -0.25
CA ALA A 188 -12.17 1.26 0.65
C ALA A 188 -11.92 -0.02 1.48
N SER A 189 -10.69 -0.53 1.50
CA SER A 189 -10.28 -1.72 2.22
C SER A 189 -9.04 -1.44 3.08
N LEU A 190 -9.02 -1.91 4.34
CA LEU A 190 -7.80 -1.85 5.15
C LEU A 190 -6.76 -2.81 4.59
N ALA A 191 -5.58 -2.30 4.26
CA ALA A 191 -4.45 -3.09 3.77
C ALA A 191 -3.83 -3.88 4.93
N HIS A 192 -3.39 -5.11 4.64
CA HIS A 192 -2.56 -5.99 5.47
C HIS A 192 -2.65 -5.71 7.00
N PRO A 193 -3.79 -5.95 7.67
CA PRO A 193 -3.97 -5.68 9.10
C PRO A 193 -2.91 -6.34 10.00
N GLY A 194 -2.28 -7.44 9.57
CA GLY A 194 -1.16 -8.05 10.27
C GLY A 194 0.10 -7.17 10.35
N ARG A 195 0.23 -6.15 9.52
CA ARG A 195 1.35 -5.19 9.54
C ARG A 195 1.08 -3.94 10.38
N VAL A 196 -0.09 -3.83 10.95
CA VAL A 196 -0.41 -2.76 11.90
C VAL A 196 0.39 -2.99 13.18
N ASP A 197 1.14 -1.97 13.62
CA ASP A 197 1.98 -2.02 14.82
C ASP A 197 1.11 -1.82 16.07
N SER A 198 0.38 -2.86 16.42
CA SER A 198 -0.53 -2.91 17.57
C SER A 198 -0.87 -4.35 17.92
N GLU A 199 -1.27 -4.60 19.14
CA GLU A 199 -1.80 -5.89 19.55
C GLU A 199 -3.11 -6.23 18.82
N ILE A 200 -3.42 -7.52 18.65
CA ILE A 200 -4.58 -7.99 17.89
C ILE A 200 -5.91 -7.43 18.40
N ASP A 201 -6.05 -7.24 19.71
CA ASP A 201 -7.27 -6.68 20.31
C ASP A 201 -7.45 -5.20 19.92
N GLU A 202 -6.37 -4.44 19.81
CA GLU A 202 -6.40 -3.05 19.34
C GLU A 202 -6.71 -2.99 17.83
N VAL A 203 -6.13 -3.90 17.03
CA VAL A 203 -6.47 -4.02 15.60
C VAL A 203 -7.95 -4.33 15.41
N ARG A 204 -8.54 -5.19 16.24
CA ARG A 204 -9.97 -5.48 16.27
C ARG A 204 -10.80 -4.23 16.55
N GLU A 205 -10.40 -3.44 17.55
CA GLU A 205 -11.07 -2.16 17.86
C GLU A 205 -10.96 -1.16 16.70
N ILE A 206 -9.78 -1.03 16.10
CA ILE A 206 -9.52 -0.16 14.94
C ILE A 206 -10.46 -0.53 13.78
N ILE A 207 -10.53 -1.81 13.43
CA ILE A 207 -11.39 -2.29 12.34
C ILE A 207 -12.88 -2.04 12.66
N GLY A 208 -13.29 -2.29 13.92
CA GLY A 208 -14.66 -2.03 14.36
C GLY A 208 -15.03 -0.54 14.37
N GLU A 209 -14.07 0.36 14.61
CA GLU A 209 -14.26 1.81 14.49
C GLU A 209 -14.35 2.23 13.02
N MET A 210 -13.40 1.77 12.19
CA MET A 210 -13.36 2.10 10.77
C MET A 210 -14.60 1.58 10.02
N SER A 211 -15.10 0.37 10.36
CA SER A 211 -16.32 -0.19 9.79
C SER A 211 -17.54 0.73 10.03
N LYS A 212 -17.70 1.26 11.24
CA LYS A 212 -18.77 2.22 11.58
C LYS A 212 -18.65 3.55 10.83
N LYS A 213 -17.48 3.85 10.29
CA LYS A 213 -17.17 5.08 9.55
C LYS A 213 -17.12 4.86 8.03
N GLY A 214 -17.43 3.65 7.58
CA GLY A 214 -17.57 3.33 6.17
C GLY A 214 -16.42 2.56 5.55
N LEU A 215 -15.55 1.91 6.32
CA LEU A 215 -14.65 0.92 5.76
C LEU A 215 -15.49 -0.21 5.13
N ASP A 216 -15.22 -0.53 3.88
CA ASP A 216 -15.99 -1.52 3.11
C ASP A 216 -15.39 -2.92 3.19
N GLY A 217 -14.06 -3.04 3.34
CA GLY A 217 -13.36 -4.33 3.32
C GLY A 217 -12.07 -4.33 4.11
N ILE A 218 -11.46 -5.51 4.22
CA ILE A 218 -10.10 -5.72 4.73
C ILE A 218 -9.35 -6.74 3.87
N GLU A 219 -8.02 -6.68 3.86
CA GLU A 219 -7.21 -7.71 3.23
C GLU A 219 -7.20 -8.96 4.10
N VAL A 220 -7.83 -10.03 3.57
CA VAL A 220 -7.82 -11.38 4.13
C VAL A 220 -6.77 -12.23 3.43
N TRP A 221 -6.76 -12.16 2.10
CA TRP A 221 -5.86 -12.94 1.25
C TRP A 221 -4.51 -12.19 1.11
N TYR A 222 -3.64 -12.36 2.09
CA TYR A 222 -2.32 -11.73 2.14
C TYR A 222 -1.30 -12.72 2.70
N PRO A 223 -0.01 -12.68 2.30
CA PRO A 223 0.98 -13.67 2.70
C PRO A 223 1.54 -13.43 4.12
N TYR A 224 0.69 -13.36 5.12
CA TYR A 224 1.02 -13.02 6.50
C TYR A 224 2.12 -13.88 7.13
N GLY A 225 2.07 -15.21 6.91
CA GLY A 225 2.98 -16.15 7.55
C GLY A 225 4.37 -16.23 6.91
N GLU A 226 4.50 -15.79 5.66
CA GLU A 226 5.74 -15.91 4.88
C GLU A 226 6.60 -14.64 4.97
N ILE A 227 6.02 -13.53 5.45
CA ILE A 227 6.74 -12.30 5.80
C ILE A 227 6.84 -12.19 7.32
N ALA A 228 7.28 -13.26 7.98
CA ALA A 228 7.27 -13.40 9.44
C ALA A 228 7.95 -12.25 10.22
N SER A 229 8.93 -11.57 9.62
CA SER A 229 9.60 -10.41 10.24
C SER A 229 8.76 -9.12 10.24
N LYS A 230 7.55 -9.14 9.66
CA LYS A 230 6.70 -7.96 9.50
C LYS A 230 5.23 -8.19 9.88
N ASN A 231 4.90 -9.32 10.50
CA ASN A 231 3.60 -9.53 11.12
C ASN A 231 3.69 -9.01 12.56
N LEU A 232 3.23 -7.77 12.76
CA LEU A 232 3.37 -7.04 14.02
C LEU A 232 2.19 -7.29 14.96
N SER A 233 0.98 -7.51 14.41
CA SER A 233 -0.25 -7.65 15.21
C SER A 233 -0.71 -9.10 15.41
N SER A 234 0.05 -10.09 14.95
CA SER A 234 -0.34 -11.51 14.96
C SER A 234 -1.62 -11.84 14.16
N VAL A 235 -2.13 -10.92 13.33
CA VAL A 235 -3.24 -11.18 12.43
C VAL A 235 -2.74 -12.00 11.24
N GLY A 236 -3.31 -13.18 11.05
CA GLY A 236 -3.14 -14.02 9.88
C GLY A 236 -4.40 -14.08 9.02
N VAL A 237 -4.45 -15.01 8.06
CA VAL A 237 -5.60 -15.19 7.17
C VAL A 237 -6.87 -15.57 7.94
N GLU A 238 -6.74 -16.43 8.95
CA GLU A 238 -7.88 -16.91 9.75
C GLU A 238 -8.47 -15.77 10.58
N GLU A 239 -7.62 -15.05 11.31
CA GLU A 239 -8.01 -13.89 12.13
C GLU A 239 -8.60 -12.76 11.26
N ALA A 240 -7.98 -12.44 10.12
CA ALA A 240 -8.50 -11.44 9.19
C ALA A 240 -9.88 -11.84 8.63
N ASN A 241 -10.10 -13.13 8.38
CA ASN A 241 -11.38 -13.65 7.94
C ASN A 241 -12.46 -13.52 9.02
N GLU A 242 -12.13 -13.83 10.28
CA GLU A 242 -13.03 -13.63 11.43
C GLU A 242 -13.37 -12.15 11.61
N LEU A 243 -12.38 -11.25 11.52
CA LEU A 243 -12.59 -9.81 11.62
C LEU A 243 -13.49 -9.26 10.50
N ALA A 244 -13.36 -9.82 9.29
CA ALA A 244 -14.26 -9.49 8.17
C ALA A 244 -15.70 -9.91 8.48
N ASP A 245 -15.90 -11.11 9.00
CA ASP A 245 -17.25 -11.62 9.37
C ASP A 245 -17.89 -10.82 10.50
N GLU A 246 -17.14 -10.54 11.56
CA GLU A 246 -17.60 -9.77 12.73
C GLU A 246 -18.10 -8.39 12.35
N ASN A 247 -17.50 -7.76 11.34
CA ASN A 247 -17.79 -6.39 10.93
C ASN A 247 -18.58 -6.28 9.62
N GLY A 248 -18.94 -7.42 8.99
CA GLY A 248 -19.66 -7.45 7.72
C GLY A 248 -18.89 -6.86 6.55
N LEU A 249 -17.55 -7.00 6.57
CA LEU A 249 -16.64 -6.41 5.59
C LEU A 249 -16.41 -7.35 4.40
N LEU A 250 -16.09 -6.74 3.25
CA LEU A 250 -15.61 -7.44 2.07
C LEU A 250 -14.22 -8.03 2.34
N ARG A 251 -13.92 -9.14 1.67
CA ARG A 251 -12.60 -9.75 1.67
C ARG A 251 -11.86 -9.34 0.42
N THR A 252 -10.72 -8.69 0.61
CA THR A 252 -9.80 -8.33 -0.47
C THR A 252 -8.46 -9.03 -0.26
N GLY A 253 -7.48 -8.73 -1.09
CA GLY A 253 -6.14 -9.28 -0.93
C GLY A 253 -5.31 -9.22 -2.20
N GLY A 254 -4.09 -9.63 -2.07
CA GLY A 254 -3.12 -9.67 -3.17
C GLY A 254 -1.73 -10.00 -2.70
N SER A 255 -0.81 -10.01 -3.65
CA SER A 255 0.58 -10.38 -3.41
C SER A 255 1.44 -9.26 -2.81
N ASP A 256 0.96 -8.03 -2.84
CA ASP A 256 1.76 -6.82 -2.55
C ASP A 256 3.05 -6.80 -3.42
N CYS A 257 2.90 -7.21 -4.69
CA CYS A 257 4.00 -7.41 -5.61
C CYS A 257 4.64 -6.09 -6.03
N HIS A 258 5.95 -5.96 -5.78
CA HIS A 258 6.76 -4.82 -6.20
C HIS A 258 7.67 -5.12 -7.40
N GLY A 259 7.71 -6.37 -7.88
CA GLY A 259 8.49 -6.80 -9.05
C GLY A 259 9.70 -7.67 -8.75
N GLU A 260 10.38 -8.14 -9.83
CA GLU A 260 11.53 -9.01 -9.69
C GLU A 260 12.68 -8.34 -8.94
N GLY A 261 13.32 -9.11 -8.05
CA GLY A 261 14.41 -8.61 -7.19
C GLY A 261 13.94 -7.77 -6.00
N SER A 262 12.62 -7.62 -5.75
CA SER A 262 12.11 -7.29 -4.44
C SER A 262 12.07 -8.57 -3.60
N GLU A 263 12.22 -8.45 -2.28
CA GLU A 263 12.05 -9.59 -1.35
C GLU A 263 10.58 -10.01 -1.20
N LYS A 264 9.67 -9.40 -1.98
CA LYS A 264 8.24 -9.59 -1.93
C LYS A 264 7.76 -10.64 -2.95
N PHE A 265 6.52 -11.05 -2.81
CA PHE A 265 5.87 -12.04 -3.66
C PHE A 265 5.74 -11.56 -5.11
N ARG A 266 5.62 -12.54 -6.03
CA ARG A 266 5.33 -12.25 -7.42
C ARG A 266 3.84 -12.06 -7.61
N ILE A 267 3.47 -11.33 -8.65
CA ILE A 267 2.07 -11.19 -9.04
C ILE A 267 1.40 -12.57 -9.18
N GLY A 268 0.23 -12.71 -8.57
CA GLY A 268 -0.56 -13.94 -8.59
C GLY A 268 -0.04 -15.08 -7.70
N ASP A 269 0.95 -14.85 -6.85
CA ASP A 269 1.34 -15.81 -5.80
C ASP A 269 0.28 -15.85 -4.68
N VAL A 270 -0.40 -14.72 -4.46
CA VAL A 270 -1.61 -14.63 -3.64
C VAL A 270 -2.78 -14.25 -4.52
N ARG A 271 -3.87 -15.00 -4.42
CA ARG A 271 -5.03 -14.82 -5.29
C ARG A 271 -6.32 -14.69 -4.49
N VAL A 272 -7.13 -13.74 -4.87
CA VAL A 272 -8.46 -13.52 -4.33
C VAL A 272 -9.46 -14.47 -5.01
N PRO A 273 -10.33 -15.18 -4.26
CA PRO A 273 -11.35 -16.04 -4.82
C PRO A 273 -12.34 -15.29 -5.72
N ALA A 274 -12.89 -15.99 -6.71
CA ALA A 274 -13.85 -15.41 -7.68
C ALA A 274 -15.10 -14.82 -7.00
N GLU A 275 -15.54 -15.39 -5.89
CA GLU A 275 -16.72 -14.89 -5.16
C GLU A 275 -16.42 -13.55 -4.48
N ASP A 276 -15.23 -13.39 -3.88
CA ASP A 276 -14.84 -12.16 -3.21
C ASP A 276 -14.62 -11.04 -4.24
N LEU A 277 -13.98 -11.34 -5.39
CA LEU A 277 -13.90 -10.41 -6.52
C LEU A 277 -15.29 -9.96 -7.00
N LYS A 278 -16.24 -10.88 -7.12
CA LYS A 278 -17.61 -10.57 -7.51
C LYS A 278 -18.31 -9.66 -6.51
N ARG A 279 -18.12 -9.88 -5.21
CA ARG A 279 -18.68 -9.03 -4.15
C ARG A 279 -18.09 -7.63 -4.20
N LEU A 280 -16.77 -7.51 -4.38
CA LEU A 280 -16.08 -6.24 -4.56
C LEU A 280 -16.62 -5.46 -5.77
N LYS A 281 -16.81 -6.12 -6.92
CA LYS A 281 -17.40 -5.54 -8.13
C LYS A 281 -18.83 -5.03 -7.90
N SER A 282 -19.63 -5.80 -7.17
CA SER A 282 -21.00 -5.40 -6.85
C SER A 282 -21.04 -4.13 -6.00
N ALA A 283 -20.24 -4.08 -4.94
CA ALA A 283 -20.12 -2.91 -4.07
C ALA A 283 -19.66 -1.66 -4.85
N ALA A 284 -18.64 -1.80 -5.70
CA ALA A 284 -18.17 -0.72 -6.56
C ALA A 284 -19.22 -0.24 -7.57
N SER A 285 -20.04 -1.17 -8.10
CA SER A 285 -21.11 -0.84 -9.04
C SER A 285 -22.29 -0.13 -8.37
N GLU A 286 -22.58 -0.45 -7.12
CA GLU A 286 -23.60 0.22 -6.32
C GLU A 286 -23.18 1.65 -5.99
N ARG A 287 -21.93 1.85 -5.60
CA ARG A 287 -21.39 3.16 -5.25
C ARG A 287 -21.33 4.11 -6.46
N ALA A 288 -21.04 3.60 -7.65
CA ALA A 288 -21.05 4.41 -8.88
C ALA A 288 -22.42 4.99 -9.28
N ARG A 289 -23.50 4.54 -8.63
CA ARG A 289 -24.88 4.99 -8.93
C ARG A 289 -25.36 6.11 -8.01
N ILE A 290 -24.61 6.40 -6.98
CA ILE A 290 -24.90 7.43 -5.97
C ILE A 290 -24.23 8.74 -6.38
#